data_eb0ba49678dc356e27a97ac3ad2e7965
#
_entry.id   eb0ba49678dc356e27a97ac3ad2e7965
#
_cell.length_a   1.000
_cell.length_b   1.000
_cell.length_c   1.000
_cell.angle_alpha   90.00
_cell.angle_beta   90.00
_cell.angle_gamma   90.00
#
_symmetry.space_group_name_H-M   'P 1'
#
loop_
_entity.id
_entity.type
_entity.pdbx_description
1 polymer ?
#
loop_
_entity_poly.entity_id
_entity_poly.type
_entity_poly.pdbx_seq_one_letter_code
_entity_poly.pdbx_strand_id
1 'polypeptide(L)'
;PKAKPKLSSLDEVDPEILEVYKKLGIPIEEQKVLAGVEGARKVAVDAVFDSVSVATTFREELKRAGVIFLSISEAIREYPELVKAWLGKVVPMHDNYFAALNCAVFSDGTFVYIPEGVRCPMELSTYFRINAENTGQFERTLIVADKGAYVSYLEGCTAPMRDENQLHAAVVELVALDDAEIKYSTVQNWYPGDKDGKGGIYNFVTKRALCQGKRSKVSWTQVETGSAVTWKYPSCVLSGENSVGEFYSVAVTNNHQQADTGTKMIHLGKGSRSTIVSKGISAGQSNNTYRGLVRVSPTADGVRNFTQ
;
A
#
# COMPACT_ATOMS: atom_id res chain seq x y z
N PRO A 1 -29.25 14.59 -14.43
CA PRO A 1 -29.25 13.48 -13.46
C PRO A 1 -29.73 14.02 -12.13
N LYS A 2 -30.79 13.45 -11.55
CA LYS A 2 -31.24 13.84 -10.20
C LYS A 2 -30.12 13.44 -9.23
N ALA A 3 -29.69 14.39 -8.40
CA ALA A 3 -28.76 14.11 -7.32
C ALA A 3 -29.33 12.97 -6.45
N LYS A 4 -28.52 11.95 -6.12
CA LYS A 4 -28.96 10.92 -5.17
C LYS A 4 -29.30 11.61 -3.84
N PRO A 5 -30.37 11.21 -3.13
CA PRO A 5 -30.66 11.76 -1.81
C PRO A 5 -29.44 11.54 -0.91
N LYS A 6 -29.08 12.54 -0.14
CA LYS A 6 -28.03 12.45 0.86
C LYS A 6 -28.55 11.57 2.00
N LEU A 7 -27.75 10.58 2.39
CA LEU A 7 -28.06 9.71 3.52
C LEU A 7 -27.66 10.37 4.83
N SER A 8 -28.40 10.12 5.91
CA SER A 8 -28.08 10.65 7.23
C SER A 8 -27.29 9.63 8.08
N SER A 9 -27.43 8.35 7.79
CA SER A 9 -26.70 7.26 8.47
C SER A 9 -26.47 6.07 7.55
N LEU A 10 -25.62 5.13 8.00
CA LEU A 10 -25.43 3.84 7.34
C LEU A 10 -26.67 2.96 7.37
N ASP A 11 -27.60 3.18 8.29
CA ASP A 11 -28.85 2.38 8.40
C ASP A 11 -29.79 2.60 7.21
N GLU A 12 -29.57 3.67 6.45
CA GLU A 12 -30.32 3.99 5.23
C GLU A 12 -29.70 3.37 3.97
N VAL A 13 -28.53 2.72 4.12
CA VAL A 13 -27.80 2.05 3.01
C VAL A 13 -28.38 0.66 2.79
N ASP A 14 -28.44 0.24 1.51
CA ASP A 14 -28.83 -1.10 1.16
C ASP A 14 -28.01 -2.15 1.95
N PRO A 15 -28.68 -3.07 2.67
CA PRO A 15 -28.02 -4.10 3.46
C PRO A 15 -27.01 -4.95 2.65
N GLU A 16 -27.26 -5.21 1.38
CA GLU A 16 -26.33 -5.95 0.52
C GLU A 16 -25.02 -5.18 0.32
N ILE A 17 -25.10 -3.86 0.16
CA ILE A 17 -23.92 -2.99 0.05
C ILE A 17 -23.14 -2.98 1.36
N LEU A 18 -23.81 -2.88 2.51
CA LEU A 18 -23.16 -2.93 3.81
C LEU A 18 -22.46 -4.27 4.08
N GLU A 19 -23.08 -5.37 3.66
CA GLU A 19 -22.44 -6.68 3.72
C GLU A 19 -21.17 -6.75 2.87
N VAL A 20 -21.18 -6.14 1.69
CA VAL A 20 -19.98 -6.02 0.84
C VAL A 20 -18.90 -5.22 1.56
N TYR A 21 -19.24 -4.07 2.14
CA TYR A 21 -18.27 -3.25 2.89
C TYR A 21 -17.68 -3.99 4.10
N LYS A 22 -18.51 -4.72 4.85
CA LYS A 22 -18.07 -5.57 5.95
C LYS A 22 -17.14 -6.68 5.47
N LYS A 23 -17.50 -7.37 4.38
CA LYS A 23 -16.68 -8.41 3.76
C LYS A 23 -15.32 -7.87 3.29
N LEU A 24 -15.25 -6.62 2.84
CA LEU A 24 -14.02 -5.93 2.47
C LEU A 24 -13.18 -5.51 3.69
N GLY A 25 -13.75 -5.56 4.89
CA GLY A 25 -13.09 -5.05 6.08
C GLY A 25 -12.93 -3.52 6.10
N ILE A 26 -13.77 -2.82 5.33
CA ILE A 26 -13.73 -1.35 5.28
C ILE A 26 -14.15 -0.78 6.64
N PRO A 27 -13.39 0.12 7.27
CA PRO A 27 -13.75 0.75 8.52
C PRO A 27 -15.09 1.50 8.42
N ILE A 28 -15.85 1.56 9.52
CA ILE A 28 -17.19 2.18 9.54
C ILE A 28 -17.17 3.63 9.01
N GLU A 29 -16.17 4.41 9.38
CA GLU A 29 -16.05 5.80 8.91
C GLU A 29 -15.87 5.90 7.39
N GLU A 30 -15.18 4.97 6.78
CA GLU A 30 -15.00 4.92 5.33
C GLU A 30 -16.20 4.29 4.61
N GLN A 31 -16.91 3.35 5.28
CA GLN A 31 -18.22 2.88 4.80
C GLN A 31 -19.21 4.06 4.67
N LYS A 32 -19.23 5.00 5.63
CA LYS A 32 -20.03 6.23 5.55
C LYS A 32 -19.68 7.07 4.33
N VAL A 33 -18.39 7.20 4.02
CA VAL A 33 -17.90 7.92 2.84
C VAL A 33 -18.37 7.27 1.56
N LEU A 34 -18.18 5.96 1.43
CA LEU A 34 -18.60 5.18 0.25
C LEU A 34 -20.11 5.21 0.02
N ALA A 35 -20.88 5.17 1.11
CA ALA A 35 -22.33 5.25 1.07
C ALA A 35 -22.86 6.67 0.80
N GLY A 36 -22.01 7.70 0.90
CA GLY A 36 -22.42 9.11 0.71
C GLY A 36 -23.16 9.69 1.90
N VAL A 37 -22.91 9.20 3.13
CA VAL A 37 -23.48 9.74 4.37
C VAL A 37 -22.98 11.16 4.61
N GLU A 38 -23.90 12.07 4.97
CA GLU A 38 -23.58 13.48 5.19
C GLU A 38 -22.68 13.65 6.43
N GLY A 39 -21.64 14.51 6.35
CA GLY A 39 -20.73 14.77 7.46
C GLY A 39 -19.61 13.72 7.65
N ALA A 40 -19.55 12.69 6.82
CA ALA A 40 -18.45 11.73 6.87
C ALA A 40 -17.07 12.39 6.62
N ARG A 41 -16.02 11.81 7.22
CA ARG A 41 -14.63 12.27 6.99
C ARG A 41 -14.31 12.18 5.50
N LYS A 42 -13.61 13.20 4.97
CA LYS A 42 -13.19 13.19 3.57
C LYS A 42 -11.99 12.26 3.40
N VAL A 43 -12.25 11.05 2.93
CA VAL A 43 -11.26 10.05 2.49
C VAL A 43 -11.67 9.58 1.11
N ALA A 44 -10.77 9.63 0.14
CA ALA A 44 -11.02 9.02 -1.17
C ALA A 44 -10.72 7.52 -1.08
N VAL A 45 -11.71 6.70 -1.36
CA VAL A 45 -11.63 5.25 -1.23
C VAL A 45 -11.77 4.59 -2.60
N ASP A 46 -10.89 3.65 -2.89
CA ASP A 46 -10.99 2.70 -3.99
C ASP A 46 -11.16 1.28 -3.45
N ALA A 47 -12.13 0.54 -3.96
CA ALA A 47 -12.41 -0.82 -3.55
C ALA A 47 -12.11 -1.79 -4.70
N VAL A 48 -11.23 -2.74 -4.44
CA VAL A 48 -10.71 -3.70 -5.42
C VAL A 48 -11.07 -5.12 -5.03
N PHE A 49 -11.82 -5.80 -5.90
CA PHE A 49 -12.17 -7.21 -5.76
C PHE A 49 -11.46 -8.04 -6.82
N ASP A 50 -10.77 -9.11 -6.39
CA ASP A 50 -10.12 -10.06 -7.29
C ASP A 50 -9.30 -9.34 -8.39
N SER A 51 -8.55 -8.31 -7.98
CA SER A 51 -7.72 -7.44 -8.84
C SER A 51 -8.51 -6.55 -9.84
N VAL A 52 -9.78 -6.24 -9.57
CA VAL A 52 -10.58 -5.32 -10.38
C VAL A 52 -11.13 -4.19 -9.50
N SER A 53 -10.87 -2.93 -9.86
CA SER A 53 -11.47 -1.77 -9.18
C SER A 53 -12.97 -1.71 -9.47
N VAL A 54 -13.78 -1.65 -8.41
CA VAL A 54 -15.25 -1.66 -8.50
C VAL A 54 -15.90 -0.33 -8.09
N ALA A 55 -15.20 0.49 -7.31
CA ALA A 55 -15.73 1.78 -6.86
C ALA A 55 -14.59 2.73 -6.47
N THR A 56 -14.63 3.97 -6.96
CA THR A 56 -13.73 5.05 -6.56
C THR A 56 -14.54 6.29 -6.18
N THR A 57 -14.26 6.89 -5.02
CA THR A 57 -14.95 8.07 -4.50
C THR A 57 -14.17 9.36 -4.73
N PHE A 58 -14.84 10.50 -4.68
CA PHE A 58 -14.27 11.86 -4.78
C PHE A 58 -13.44 12.15 -6.05
N ARG A 59 -13.63 11.39 -7.13
CA ARG A 59 -12.88 11.57 -8.40
C ARG A 59 -12.86 13.01 -8.89
N GLU A 60 -14.02 13.71 -8.88
CA GLU A 60 -14.14 15.07 -9.37
C GLU A 60 -13.42 16.10 -8.47
N GLU A 61 -13.39 15.88 -7.14
CA GLU A 61 -12.69 16.76 -6.22
C GLU A 61 -11.17 16.61 -6.37
N LEU A 62 -10.69 15.38 -6.49
CA LEU A 62 -9.29 15.08 -6.76
C LEU A 62 -8.85 15.64 -8.13
N LYS A 63 -9.66 15.45 -9.16
CA LYS A 63 -9.41 15.97 -10.50
C LYS A 63 -9.30 17.50 -10.53
N ARG A 64 -10.14 18.21 -9.76
CA ARG A 64 -10.03 19.69 -9.63
C ARG A 64 -8.72 20.13 -8.97
N ALA A 65 -8.17 19.32 -8.07
CA ALA A 65 -6.85 19.52 -7.50
C ALA A 65 -5.71 19.06 -8.42
N GLY A 66 -6.02 18.49 -9.59
CA GLY A 66 -5.06 17.90 -10.51
C GLY A 66 -4.52 16.53 -10.07
N VAL A 67 -5.06 15.98 -8.98
CA VAL A 67 -4.66 14.65 -8.46
C VAL A 67 -5.27 13.56 -9.31
N ILE A 68 -4.44 12.62 -9.76
CA ILE A 68 -4.88 11.41 -10.44
C ILE A 68 -4.95 10.29 -9.41
N PHE A 69 -6.11 9.66 -9.27
CA PHE A 69 -6.33 8.46 -8.44
C PHE A 69 -7.25 7.53 -9.22
N LEU A 70 -6.67 6.52 -9.84
CA LEU A 70 -7.35 5.61 -10.79
C LEU A 70 -6.84 4.18 -10.58
N SER A 71 -7.57 3.20 -11.13
CA SER A 71 -6.98 1.89 -11.36
C SER A 71 -5.80 2.01 -12.34
N ILE A 72 -4.82 1.10 -12.23
CA ILE A 72 -3.66 1.16 -13.13
C ILE A 72 -4.04 0.89 -14.59
N SER A 73 -5.06 0.06 -14.83
CA SER A 73 -5.57 -0.21 -16.17
C SER A 73 -6.26 1.02 -16.80
N GLU A 74 -6.97 1.83 -16.03
CA GLU A 74 -7.48 3.14 -16.49
C GLU A 74 -6.32 4.10 -16.76
N ALA A 75 -5.36 4.18 -15.84
CA ALA A 75 -4.22 5.08 -15.98
C ALA A 75 -3.36 4.77 -17.21
N ILE A 76 -3.18 3.51 -17.56
CA ILE A 76 -2.47 3.10 -18.80
C ILE A 76 -3.19 3.64 -20.05
N ARG A 77 -4.52 3.74 -20.02
CA ARG A 77 -5.30 4.25 -21.17
C ARG A 77 -5.36 5.77 -21.21
N GLU A 78 -5.56 6.41 -20.05
CA GLU A 78 -5.79 7.87 -19.96
C GLU A 78 -4.48 8.67 -19.86
N TYR A 79 -3.44 8.11 -19.24
CA TYR A 79 -2.16 8.77 -18.97
C TYR A 79 -0.96 7.88 -19.34
N PRO A 80 -0.89 7.29 -20.55
CA PRO A 80 0.11 6.29 -20.93
C PRO A 80 1.55 6.76 -20.77
N GLU A 81 1.84 8.01 -21.11
CA GLU A 81 3.21 8.55 -21.02
C GLU A 81 3.66 8.71 -19.55
N LEU A 82 2.77 9.11 -18.67
CA LEU A 82 3.05 9.25 -17.24
C LEU A 82 3.29 7.88 -16.58
N VAL A 83 2.44 6.90 -16.88
CA VAL A 83 2.63 5.53 -16.40
C VAL A 83 3.92 4.93 -16.93
N LYS A 84 4.20 5.07 -18.23
CA LYS A 84 5.41 4.55 -18.89
C LYS A 84 6.69 5.17 -18.31
N ALA A 85 6.63 6.43 -17.87
CA ALA A 85 7.78 7.11 -17.27
C ALA A 85 8.23 6.44 -15.95
N TRP A 86 7.30 5.85 -15.18
CA TRP A 86 7.59 5.42 -13.83
C TRP A 86 7.35 3.93 -13.55
N LEU A 87 6.40 3.28 -14.21
CA LEU A 87 6.07 1.87 -13.97
C LEU A 87 7.28 0.96 -14.23
N GLY A 88 7.61 0.12 -13.27
CA GLY A 88 8.75 -0.81 -13.39
C GLY A 88 10.12 -0.16 -13.21
N LYS A 89 10.19 1.12 -12.86
CA LYS A 89 11.46 1.84 -12.66
C LYS A 89 12.01 1.67 -11.23
N VAL A 90 11.14 1.51 -10.26
CA VAL A 90 11.51 1.34 -8.85
C VAL A 90 11.57 -0.14 -8.46
N VAL A 91 10.64 -0.94 -8.98
CA VAL A 91 10.66 -2.40 -8.87
C VAL A 91 10.79 -3.02 -10.28
N PRO A 92 12.01 -3.23 -10.77
CA PRO A 92 12.22 -3.89 -12.04
C PRO A 92 11.88 -5.39 -11.96
N MET A 93 11.62 -6.02 -13.12
CA MET A 93 11.25 -7.44 -13.19
C MET A 93 12.28 -8.40 -12.56
N HIS A 94 13.53 -7.98 -12.45
CA HIS A 94 14.61 -8.79 -11.87
C HIS A 94 14.90 -8.49 -10.39
N ASP A 95 14.03 -7.71 -9.69
CA ASP A 95 14.20 -7.43 -8.26
C ASP A 95 14.17 -8.73 -7.41
N ASN A 96 13.17 -9.56 -7.66
CA ASN A 96 13.05 -10.88 -7.07
C ASN A 96 12.04 -11.74 -7.85
N TYR A 97 11.91 -13.02 -7.47
CA TYR A 97 11.01 -13.97 -8.13
C TYR A 97 9.54 -13.50 -8.15
N PHE A 98 9.01 -12.99 -7.04
CA PHE A 98 7.60 -12.55 -6.97
C PHE A 98 7.36 -11.23 -7.69
N ALA A 99 8.37 -10.36 -7.79
CA ALA A 99 8.30 -9.18 -8.65
C ALA A 99 8.27 -9.58 -10.13
N ALA A 100 9.06 -10.57 -10.54
CA ALA A 100 9.02 -11.13 -11.89
C ALA A 100 7.64 -11.73 -12.21
N LEU A 101 7.10 -12.54 -11.29
CA LEU A 101 5.78 -13.14 -11.42
C LEU A 101 4.70 -12.05 -11.53
N ASN A 102 4.72 -11.06 -10.62
CA ASN A 102 3.78 -9.94 -10.69
C ASN A 102 3.88 -9.20 -12.03
N CYS A 103 5.09 -8.89 -12.52
CA CYS A 103 5.28 -8.24 -13.82
C CYS A 103 4.64 -9.01 -14.98
N ALA A 104 4.60 -10.34 -14.91
CA ALA A 104 4.04 -11.18 -15.96
C ALA A 104 2.51 -11.29 -15.92
N VAL A 105 1.90 -11.18 -14.73
CA VAL A 105 0.50 -11.57 -14.54
C VAL A 105 -0.36 -10.53 -13.82
N PHE A 106 0.16 -9.38 -13.40
CA PHE A 106 -0.69 -8.38 -12.76
C PHE A 106 -1.78 -7.90 -13.73
N SER A 107 -2.99 -7.81 -13.23
CA SER A 107 -4.16 -7.43 -14.04
C SER A 107 -4.64 -6.03 -13.74
N ASP A 108 -4.47 -5.57 -12.52
CA ASP A 108 -4.85 -4.22 -12.09
C ASP A 108 -4.06 -3.79 -10.84
N GLY A 109 -4.46 -2.71 -10.23
CA GLY A 109 -3.86 -2.10 -9.06
C GLY A 109 -4.19 -0.62 -9.00
N THR A 110 -3.39 0.16 -8.27
CA THR A 110 -3.67 1.58 -8.04
C THR A 110 -2.60 2.47 -8.67
N PHE A 111 -3.03 3.49 -9.37
CA PHE A 111 -2.17 4.57 -9.84
C PHE A 111 -2.52 5.89 -9.17
N VAL A 112 -1.52 6.55 -8.58
CA VAL A 112 -1.66 7.87 -7.96
C VAL A 112 -0.57 8.80 -8.51
N TYR A 113 -0.97 9.97 -8.96
CA TYR A 113 -0.05 11.07 -9.26
C TYR A 113 -0.50 12.34 -8.58
N ILE A 114 0.40 12.93 -7.80
CA ILE A 114 0.18 14.23 -7.14
C ILE A 114 1.04 15.27 -7.84
N PRO A 115 0.43 16.29 -8.47
CA PRO A 115 1.16 17.32 -9.22
C PRO A 115 2.07 18.18 -8.34
N GLU A 116 3.01 18.85 -8.98
CA GLU A 116 3.93 19.79 -8.33
C GLU A 116 3.21 20.80 -7.43
N GLY A 117 3.70 20.94 -6.20
CA GLY A 117 3.17 21.87 -5.18
C GLY A 117 1.82 21.49 -4.57
N VAL A 118 1.20 20.40 -4.99
CA VAL A 118 -0.12 19.99 -4.51
C VAL A 118 0.00 19.16 -3.23
N ARG A 119 -0.69 19.59 -2.19
CA ARG A 119 -1.00 18.74 -1.04
C ARG A 119 -2.34 18.06 -1.31
N CYS A 120 -2.33 16.73 -1.37
CA CYS A 120 -3.57 15.98 -1.62
C CYS A 120 -4.64 16.42 -0.61
N PRO A 121 -5.85 16.85 -1.08
CA PRO A 121 -6.84 17.49 -0.21
C PRO A 121 -7.47 16.54 0.81
N MET A 122 -7.26 15.24 0.62
CA MET A 122 -7.78 14.19 1.50
C MET A 122 -6.84 12.99 1.54
N GLU A 123 -7.03 12.12 2.52
CA GLU A 123 -6.37 10.82 2.56
C GLU A 123 -6.92 9.92 1.45
N LEU A 124 -6.05 9.16 0.80
CA LEU A 124 -6.43 8.15 -0.19
C LEU A 124 -6.40 6.77 0.47
N SER A 125 -7.35 5.92 0.14
CA SER A 125 -7.41 4.56 0.65
C SER A 125 -7.77 3.58 -0.46
N THR A 126 -7.10 2.42 -0.47
CA THR A 126 -7.50 1.29 -1.33
C THR A 126 -7.67 0.04 -0.49
N TYR A 127 -8.77 -0.66 -0.71
CA TYR A 127 -9.07 -1.93 -0.06
C TYR A 127 -9.05 -3.06 -1.08
N PHE A 128 -8.19 -4.04 -0.82
CA PHE A 128 -8.05 -5.25 -1.63
C PHE A 128 -8.69 -6.43 -0.95
N ARG A 129 -9.47 -7.20 -1.71
CA ARG A 129 -10.06 -8.45 -1.24
C ARG A 129 -9.93 -9.55 -2.29
N ILE A 130 -9.39 -10.68 -1.89
CA ILE A 130 -9.43 -11.92 -2.66
C ILE A 130 -10.75 -12.61 -2.34
N ASN A 131 -11.56 -12.89 -3.35
CA ASN A 131 -12.87 -13.51 -3.18
C ASN A 131 -13.02 -14.82 -3.96
N ALA A 132 -12.36 -14.92 -5.11
CA ALA A 132 -12.39 -16.12 -5.95
C ALA A 132 -11.56 -17.27 -5.36
N GLU A 133 -12.06 -18.50 -5.54
CA GLU A 133 -11.38 -19.74 -5.13
C GLU A 133 -10.27 -20.10 -6.10
N ASN A 134 -9.23 -20.79 -5.61
CA ASN A 134 -8.13 -21.31 -6.42
C ASN A 134 -7.45 -20.23 -7.30
N THR A 135 -7.47 -18.96 -6.86
CA THR A 135 -6.84 -17.86 -7.57
C THR A 135 -5.79 -17.19 -6.70
N GLY A 136 -4.81 -16.56 -7.34
CA GLY A 136 -3.91 -15.60 -6.71
C GLY A 136 -4.38 -14.16 -6.95
N GLN A 137 -3.90 -13.23 -6.13
CA GLN A 137 -4.08 -11.81 -6.36
C GLN A 137 -2.72 -11.18 -6.67
N PHE A 138 -2.66 -10.47 -7.79
CA PHE A 138 -1.44 -9.88 -8.32
C PHE A 138 -1.74 -8.43 -8.72
N GLU A 139 -1.63 -7.52 -7.77
CA GLU A 139 -1.82 -6.10 -8.02
C GLU A 139 -0.50 -5.34 -8.04
N ARG A 140 -0.52 -4.21 -8.74
CA ARG A 140 0.62 -3.31 -8.83
C ARG A 140 0.21 -1.88 -8.54
N THR A 141 0.73 -1.32 -7.47
CA THR A 141 0.49 0.07 -7.06
C THR A 141 1.67 0.95 -7.43
N LEU A 142 1.38 2.07 -8.08
CA LEU A 142 2.37 3.11 -8.39
C LEU A 142 1.90 4.46 -7.86
N ILE A 143 2.68 5.07 -6.97
CA ILE A 143 2.43 6.42 -6.44
C ILE A 143 3.59 7.33 -6.79
N VAL A 144 3.31 8.42 -7.47
CA VAL A 144 4.28 9.45 -7.82
C VAL A 144 3.87 10.77 -7.18
N ALA A 145 4.70 11.31 -6.31
CA ALA A 145 4.57 12.65 -5.76
C ALA A 145 5.59 13.57 -6.43
N ASP A 146 5.11 14.52 -7.21
CA ASP A 146 5.93 15.50 -7.89
C ASP A 146 6.50 16.53 -6.91
N LYS A 147 7.31 17.48 -7.35
CA LYS A 147 8.03 18.42 -6.50
C LYS A 147 7.11 19.16 -5.53
N GLY A 148 7.45 19.15 -4.24
CA GLY A 148 6.67 19.78 -3.19
C GLY A 148 5.31 19.16 -2.92
N ALA A 149 5.01 18.02 -3.52
CA ALA A 149 3.73 17.33 -3.36
C ALA A 149 3.64 16.56 -2.03
N TYR A 150 2.42 16.33 -1.57
CA TYR A 150 2.16 15.55 -0.36
C TYR A 150 0.97 14.62 -0.56
N VAL A 151 1.13 13.36 -0.13
CA VAL A 151 0.01 12.40 -0.06
C VAL A 151 0.13 11.49 1.15
N SER A 152 -1.02 11.18 1.76
CA SER A 152 -1.20 10.08 2.71
C SER A 152 -2.07 9.02 2.07
N TYR A 153 -1.58 7.78 2.07
CA TYR A 153 -2.23 6.63 1.44
C TYR A 153 -2.32 5.45 2.40
N LEU A 154 -3.49 4.84 2.47
CA LEU A 154 -3.76 3.65 3.27
C LEU A 154 -4.12 2.47 2.36
N GLU A 155 -3.43 1.34 2.55
CA GLU A 155 -3.77 0.06 1.94
C GLU A 155 -4.36 -0.87 3.00
N GLY A 156 -5.57 -1.33 2.77
CA GLY A 156 -6.22 -2.37 3.56
C GLY A 156 -6.38 -3.65 2.75
N CYS A 157 -6.04 -4.79 3.36
CA CYS A 157 -6.11 -6.09 2.68
C CYS A 157 -6.82 -7.13 3.55
N THR A 158 -7.74 -7.88 2.95
CA THR A 158 -8.49 -8.95 3.62
C THR A 158 -8.83 -10.09 2.68
N ALA A 159 -9.05 -11.28 3.23
CA ALA A 159 -9.53 -12.46 2.52
C ALA A 159 -10.51 -13.27 3.39
N PRO A 160 -11.47 -13.99 2.78
CA PRO A 160 -12.33 -14.91 3.51
C PRO A 160 -11.55 -16.11 4.05
N MET A 161 -12.11 -16.76 5.07
CA MET A 161 -11.60 -18.02 5.61
C MET A 161 -11.81 -19.16 4.60
N ARG A 162 -10.73 -19.85 4.23
CA ARG A 162 -10.75 -21.01 3.32
C ARG A 162 -9.72 -22.05 3.72
N ASP A 163 -10.04 -23.32 3.52
CA ASP A 163 -9.14 -24.45 3.81
C ASP A 163 -7.96 -24.58 2.83
N GLU A 164 -7.89 -23.70 1.84
CA GLU A 164 -6.86 -23.69 0.80
C GLU A 164 -5.90 -22.52 1.00
N ASN A 165 -4.66 -22.72 0.58
CA ASN A 165 -3.70 -21.63 0.54
C ASN A 165 -3.88 -20.82 -0.74
N GLN A 166 -3.88 -19.50 -0.60
CA GLN A 166 -3.93 -18.58 -1.74
C GLN A 166 -2.73 -17.66 -1.74
N LEU A 167 -2.23 -17.32 -2.93
CA LEU A 167 -1.09 -16.45 -3.09
C LEU A 167 -1.54 -15.00 -3.32
N HIS A 168 -1.05 -14.11 -2.48
CA HIS A 168 -1.06 -12.68 -2.71
C HIS A 168 0.37 -12.22 -3.02
N ALA A 169 0.63 -11.79 -4.24
CA ALA A 169 1.94 -11.31 -4.67
C ALA A 169 1.82 -9.92 -5.31
N ALA A 170 1.89 -8.89 -4.47
CA ALA A 170 1.74 -7.51 -4.89
C ALA A 170 3.10 -6.80 -5.07
N VAL A 171 3.07 -5.75 -5.88
CA VAL A 171 4.20 -4.82 -6.05
C VAL A 171 3.74 -3.39 -5.77
N VAL A 172 4.51 -2.66 -4.98
CA VAL A 172 4.30 -1.24 -4.69
C VAL A 172 5.55 -0.44 -5.04
N GLU A 173 5.37 0.57 -5.87
CA GLU A 173 6.40 1.51 -6.31
C GLU A 173 6.04 2.93 -5.87
N LEU A 174 6.91 3.57 -5.08
CA LEU A 174 6.74 4.96 -4.68
C LEU A 174 7.88 5.81 -5.22
N VAL A 175 7.54 6.97 -5.76
CA VAL A 175 8.52 7.97 -6.24
C VAL A 175 8.22 9.30 -5.59
N ALA A 176 9.21 9.86 -4.89
CA ALA A 176 9.14 11.20 -4.31
C ALA A 176 10.21 12.10 -4.93
N LEU A 177 9.79 13.18 -5.60
CA LEU A 177 10.66 14.19 -6.20
C LEU A 177 11.06 15.25 -5.17
N ASP A 178 11.68 16.36 -5.60
CA ASP A 178 12.20 17.40 -4.69
C ASP A 178 11.13 17.89 -3.71
N ASP A 179 11.43 17.91 -2.41
CA ASP A 179 10.54 18.36 -1.33
C ASP A 179 9.19 17.59 -1.23
N ALA A 180 9.03 16.49 -1.96
CA ALA A 180 7.80 15.69 -1.91
C ALA A 180 7.78 14.75 -0.69
N GLU A 181 6.58 14.50 -0.17
CA GLU A 181 6.36 13.58 0.95
C GLU A 181 5.25 12.57 0.63
N ILE A 182 5.54 11.29 0.82
CA ILE A 182 4.58 10.19 0.74
C ILE A 182 4.51 9.48 2.08
N LYS A 183 3.32 9.41 2.67
CA LYS A 183 3.01 8.51 3.79
C LYS A 183 2.23 7.32 3.26
N TYR A 184 2.79 6.13 3.41
CA TYR A 184 2.15 4.90 2.97
C TYR A 184 1.92 3.98 4.17
N SER A 185 0.66 3.76 4.49
CA SER A 185 0.25 2.89 5.59
C SER A 185 -0.36 1.61 5.04
N THR A 186 -0.07 0.48 5.68
CA THR A 186 -0.68 -0.81 5.34
C THR A 186 -1.23 -1.46 6.61
N VAL A 187 -2.48 -1.89 6.55
CA VAL A 187 -3.08 -2.77 7.55
C VAL A 187 -3.47 -4.06 6.85
N GLN A 188 -2.79 -5.15 7.20
CA GLN A 188 -3.03 -6.46 6.60
C GLN A 188 -3.60 -7.42 7.63
N ASN A 189 -4.84 -7.84 7.36
CA ASN A 189 -5.57 -8.81 8.16
C ASN A 189 -6.09 -9.93 7.26
N TRP A 190 -5.17 -10.61 6.61
CA TRP A 190 -5.44 -11.79 5.80
C TRP A 190 -5.81 -12.98 6.66
N TYR A 191 -6.58 -13.92 6.13
CA TYR A 191 -6.85 -15.18 6.82
C TYR A 191 -5.55 -15.96 7.09
N PRO A 192 -5.26 -16.32 8.36
CA PRO A 192 -3.99 -16.93 8.74
C PRO A 192 -3.94 -18.46 8.60
N GLY A 193 -5.01 -19.10 8.19
CA GLY A 193 -5.22 -20.54 8.35
C GLY A 193 -6.03 -20.87 9.60
N ASP A 194 -6.42 -22.13 9.71
CA ASP A 194 -7.16 -22.63 10.87
C ASP A 194 -6.22 -22.88 12.09
N LYS A 195 -6.78 -23.39 13.20
CA LYS A 195 -6.03 -23.68 14.43
C LYS A 195 -4.92 -24.74 14.25
N ASP A 196 -5.03 -25.56 13.23
CA ASP A 196 -4.08 -26.62 12.90
C ASP A 196 -3.07 -26.18 11.82
N GLY A 197 -3.15 -24.90 11.39
CA GLY A 197 -2.27 -24.30 10.39
C GLY A 197 -2.64 -24.65 8.94
N LYS A 198 -3.84 -25.14 8.69
CA LYS A 198 -4.32 -25.50 7.35
C LYS A 198 -4.95 -24.27 6.67
N GLY A 199 -4.65 -24.09 5.37
CA GLY A 199 -5.16 -22.97 4.59
C GLY A 199 -4.41 -21.65 4.88
N GLY A 200 -5.05 -20.54 4.54
CA GLY A 200 -4.53 -19.20 4.78
C GLY A 200 -3.77 -18.59 3.61
N ILE A 201 -3.48 -17.32 3.72
CA ILE A 201 -2.86 -16.53 2.65
C ILE A 201 -1.34 -16.56 2.74
N TYR A 202 -0.68 -16.77 1.61
CA TYR A 202 0.73 -16.53 1.40
C TYR A 202 0.90 -15.12 0.85
N ASN A 203 1.37 -14.22 1.70
CA ASN A 203 1.42 -12.78 1.44
C ASN A 203 2.86 -12.34 1.12
N PHE A 204 3.21 -12.31 -0.16
CA PHE A 204 4.54 -11.98 -0.66
C PHE A 204 4.50 -10.64 -1.40
N VAL A 205 4.92 -9.58 -0.70
CA VAL A 205 4.79 -8.21 -1.23
C VAL A 205 6.16 -7.55 -1.39
N THR A 206 6.40 -7.04 -2.59
CA THR A 206 7.60 -6.26 -2.92
C THR A 206 7.26 -4.78 -2.90
N LYS A 207 7.76 -4.04 -1.91
CA LYS A 207 7.54 -2.59 -1.78
C LYS A 207 8.87 -1.85 -1.87
N ARG A 208 8.96 -0.88 -2.79
CA ARG A 208 10.16 -0.05 -2.96
C ARG A 208 9.77 1.40 -3.09
N ALA A 209 10.53 2.27 -2.43
CA ALA A 209 10.44 3.71 -2.57
C ALA A 209 11.74 4.29 -3.12
N LEU A 210 11.62 5.18 -4.07
CA LEU A 210 12.69 6.01 -4.58
C LEU A 210 12.51 7.45 -4.10
N CYS A 211 13.27 7.83 -3.08
CA CYS A 211 13.41 9.23 -2.65
C CYS A 211 14.43 9.92 -3.59
N GLN A 212 13.96 10.25 -4.79
CA GLN A 212 14.83 10.75 -5.87
C GLN A 212 15.21 12.21 -5.66
N GLY A 213 14.25 12.99 -5.18
CA GLY A 213 14.42 14.43 -5.04
C GLY A 213 15.17 14.85 -3.78
N LYS A 214 15.73 16.06 -3.78
CA LYS A 214 16.29 16.69 -2.59
C LYS A 214 15.21 16.87 -1.54
N ARG A 215 15.53 16.54 -0.27
CA ARG A 215 14.63 16.67 0.88
C ARG A 215 13.31 15.88 0.72
N SER A 216 13.25 14.98 -0.25
CA SER A 216 12.09 14.08 -0.41
C SER A 216 11.96 13.15 0.78
N LYS A 217 10.75 12.74 1.09
CA LYS A 217 10.47 11.89 2.25
C LYS A 217 9.47 10.78 1.91
N VAL A 218 9.79 9.56 2.32
CA VAL A 218 8.82 8.45 2.32
C VAL A 218 8.77 7.81 3.70
N SER A 219 7.55 7.67 4.23
CA SER A 219 7.27 6.99 5.48
C SER A 219 6.42 5.75 5.21
N TRP A 220 6.94 4.58 5.58
CA TRP A 220 6.21 3.33 5.61
C TRP A 220 5.67 3.06 7.01
N THR A 221 4.36 2.84 7.14
CA THR A 221 3.76 2.28 8.36
C THR A 221 3.12 0.95 8.03
N GLN A 222 3.41 -0.10 8.80
CA GLN A 222 3.01 -1.45 8.47
C GLN A 222 2.51 -2.19 9.70
N VAL A 223 1.27 -2.70 9.62
CA VAL A 223 0.66 -3.55 10.65
C VAL A 223 0.33 -4.90 10.00
N GLU A 224 0.98 -5.95 10.48
CA GLU A 224 0.82 -7.33 10.00
C GLU A 224 0.20 -8.16 11.12
N THR A 225 -1.06 -8.55 10.96
CA THR A 225 -1.81 -9.33 11.96
C THR A 225 -2.42 -10.61 11.40
N GLY A 226 -2.29 -10.83 10.12
CA GLY A 226 -2.86 -11.96 9.39
C GLY A 226 -1.83 -12.71 8.55
N SER A 227 -2.34 -13.51 7.61
CA SER A 227 -1.59 -14.40 6.72
C SER A 227 -1.03 -15.66 7.39
N ALA A 228 -1.02 -16.78 6.67
CA ALA A 228 -0.30 -17.99 7.10
C ALA A 228 1.23 -17.76 7.01
N VAL A 229 1.66 -17.15 5.90
CA VAL A 229 3.06 -16.77 5.67
C VAL A 229 3.11 -15.34 5.14
N THR A 230 3.86 -14.48 5.80
CA THR A 230 4.18 -13.13 5.32
C THR A 230 5.66 -13.05 4.95
N TRP A 231 5.94 -12.55 3.74
CA TRP A 231 7.29 -12.23 3.28
C TRP A 231 7.30 -10.82 2.68
N LYS A 232 7.83 -9.84 3.42
CA LYS A 232 7.62 -8.44 3.09
C LYS A 232 8.75 -7.54 3.59
N TYR A 233 9.44 -6.91 2.66
CA TYR A 233 10.59 -6.05 2.92
C TYR A 233 10.46 -4.72 2.18
N PRO A 234 9.70 -3.75 2.70
CA PRO A 234 9.71 -2.39 2.16
C PRO A 234 11.10 -1.81 2.15
N SER A 235 11.43 -1.01 1.15
CA SER A 235 12.72 -0.35 1.10
C SER A 235 12.61 1.11 0.69
N CYS A 236 13.60 1.92 1.11
CA CYS A 236 13.80 3.28 0.60
C CYS A 236 15.19 3.37 -0.03
N VAL A 237 15.24 3.79 -1.28
CA VAL A 237 16.47 4.26 -1.94
C VAL A 237 16.53 5.77 -1.79
N LEU A 238 17.42 6.24 -0.93
CA LEU A 238 17.59 7.64 -0.56
C LEU A 238 18.66 8.27 -1.45
N SER A 239 18.28 8.62 -2.69
CA SER A 239 19.20 9.16 -3.69
C SER A 239 19.28 10.68 -3.69
N GLY A 240 18.22 11.37 -3.28
CA GLY A 240 18.20 12.80 -3.13
C GLY A 240 19.03 13.29 -1.94
N GLU A 241 19.66 14.44 -2.07
CA GLU A 241 20.36 15.11 -0.97
C GLU A 241 19.36 15.45 0.16
N ASN A 242 19.73 15.15 1.42
CA ASN A 242 18.88 15.32 2.60
C ASN A 242 17.52 14.56 2.54
N SER A 243 17.40 13.54 1.70
CA SER A 243 16.19 12.71 1.65
C SER A 243 15.99 11.90 2.92
N VAL A 244 14.74 11.53 3.21
CA VAL A 244 14.35 10.87 4.46
C VAL A 244 13.55 9.61 4.17
N GLY A 245 13.94 8.49 4.79
CA GLY A 245 13.21 7.24 4.78
C GLY A 245 12.80 6.82 6.20
N GLU A 246 11.53 6.52 6.40
CA GLU A 246 11.03 6.04 7.69
C GLU A 246 10.32 4.69 7.52
N PHE A 247 10.50 3.82 8.50
CA PHE A 247 9.81 2.54 8.56
C PHE A 247 9.37 2.26 9.99
N TYR A 248 8.06 2.16 10.16
CA TYR A 248 7.42 1.81 11.42
C TYR A 248 6.60 0.54 11.20
N SER A 249 6.89 -0.53 11.95
CA SER A 249 6.15 -1.78 11.79
C SER A 249 5.81 -2.46 13.10
N VAL A 250 4.65 -3.12 13.08
CA VAL A 250 4.22 -4.06 14.12
C VAL A 250 3.80 -5.36 13.44
N ALA A 251 4.40 -6.48 13.85
CA ALA A 251 3.99 -7.82 13.43
C ALA A 251 3.50 -8.60 14.65
N VAL A 252 2.22 -9.01 14.61
CA VAL A 252 1.61 -9.82 15.67
C VAL A 252 1.18 -11.15 15.06
N THR A 253 1.80 -12.23 15.49
CA THR A 253 1.55 -13.56 14.97
C THR A 253 1.08 -14.50 16.08
N ASN A 254 0.22 -15.46 15.70
CA ASN A 254 -0.33 -16.46 16.60
C ASN A 254 -0.46 -17.81 15.88
N ASN A 255 -0.80 -18.87 16.63
CA ASN A 255 -0.96 -20.24 16.13
C ASN A 255 0.28 -20.71 15.34
N HIS A 256 0.16 -20.91 14.03
CA HIS A 256 1.21 -21.38 13.13
C HIS A 256 1.71 -20.32 12.14
N GLN A 257 1.28 -19.06 12.31
CA GLN A 257 1.67 -17.99 11.40
C GLN A 257 3.20 -17.77 11.36
N GLN A 258 3.69 -17.43 10.19
CA GLN A 258 5.10 -17.12 9.99
C GLN A 258 5.22 -15.75 9.31
N ALA A 259 5.86 -14.80 9.98
CA ALA A 259 6.13 -13.48 9.44
C ALA A 259 7.65 -13.28 9.31
N ASP A 260 8.13 -13.25 8.07
CA ASP A 260 9.49 -12.85 7.73
C ASP A 260 9.43 -11.45 7.13
N THR A 261 9.69 -10.45 7.95
CA THR A 261 9.54 -9.03 7.62
C THR A 261 10.84 -8.26 7.82
N GLY A 262 10.84 -7.03 7.42
CA GLY A 262 11.98 -6.15 7.61
C GLY A 262 11.98 -4.97 6.66
N THR A 263 13.12 -4.31 6.55
CA THR A 263 13.26 -3.15 5.66
C THR A 263 14.69 -2.98 5.16
N LYS A 264 14.84 -2.21 4.08
CA LYS A 264 16.14 -1.82 3.54
C LYS A 264 16.19 -0.31 3.38
N MET A 265 17.18 0.35 3.97
CA MET A 265 17.46 1.77 3.79
C MET A 265 18.79 1.91 3.05
N ILE A 266 18.73 2.38 1.80
CA ILE A 266 19.88 2.51 0.91
C ILE A 266 20.19 4.00 0.74
N HIS A 267 21.25 4.46 1.39
CA HIS A 267 21.68 5.84 1.38
C HIS A 267 22.68 6.08 0.23
N LEU A 268 22.26 6.86 -0.76
CA LEU A 268 23.07 7.28 -1.90
C LEU A 268 23.33 8.81 -1.86
N GLY A 269 22.34 9.58 -1.39
CA GLY A 269 22.40 11.04 -1.28
C GLY A 269 23.07 11.51 0.01
N LYS A 270 23.83 12.62 -0.08
CA LYS A 270 24.46 13.27 1.07
C LYS A 270 23.41 13.75 2.06
N GLY A 271 23.74 13.70 3.37
CA GLY A 271 22.88 14.16 4.45
C GLY A 271 21.56 13.39 4.60
N SER A 272 21.36 12.31 3.86
CA SER A 272 20.14 11.51 3.94
C SER A 272 19.97 10.85 5.31
N ARG A 273 18.72 10.63 5.72
CA ARG A 273 18.38 10.12 7.04
C ARG A 273 17.42 8.95 6.95
N SER A 274 17.54 8.01 7.88
CA SER A 274 16.56 6.94 8.02
C SER A 274 16.23 6.64 9.47
N THR A 275 14.96 6.26 9.69
CA THR A 275 14.45 5.77 10.98
C THR A 275 13.78 4.44 10.77
N ILE A 276 14.15 3.46 11.59
CA ILE A 276 13.55 2.13 11.57
C ILE A 276 13.08 1.81 12.98
N VAL A 277 11.78 1.56 13.17
CA VAL A 277 11.19 1.06 14.40
C VAL A 277 10.34 -0.16 14.06
N SER A 278 10.76 -1.34 14.53
CA SER A 278 10.04 -2.59 14.24
C SER A 278 9.78 -3.35 15.53
N LYS A 279 8.53 -3.71 15.76
CA LYS A 279 8.08 -4.48 16.92
C LYS A 279 7.44 -5.79 16.46
N GLY A 280 7.76 -6.88 17.13
CA GLY A 280 7.22 -8.21 16.85
C GLY A 280 6.73 -8.89 18.13
N ILE A 281 5.54 -9.53 18.04
CA ILE A 281 4.98 -10.37 19.10
C ILE A 281 4.60 -11.71 18.48
N SER A 282 5.10 -12.79 19.05
CA SER A 282 4.75 -14.16 18.67
C SER A 282 4.08 -14.89 19.80
N ALA A 283 2.97 -15.59 19.50
CA ALA A 283 2.25 -16.44 20.42
C ALA A 283 2.01 -17.83 19.80
N GLY A 284 1.75 -18.83 20.63
CA GLY A 284 1.55 -20.21 20.17
C GLY A 284 2.81 -20.80 19.53
N GLN A 285 2.67 -21.36 18.34
CA GLN A 285 3.74 -21.94 17.53
C GLN A 285 4.18 -21.02 16.38
N SER A 286 3.85 -19.74 16.47
CA SER A 286 4.18 -18.77 15.41
C SER A 286 5.63 -18.29 15.46
N ASN A 287 6.10 -17.77 14.34
CA ASN A 287 7.46 -17.22 14.23
C ASN A 287 7.42 -15.82 13.63
N ASN A 288 8.14 -14.90 14.25
CA ASN A 288 8.48 -13.61 13.70
C ASN A 288 9.98 -13.52 13.41
N THR A 289 10.32 -13.19 12.18
CA THR A 289 11.70 -12.89 11.78
C THR A 289 11.76 -11.46 11.31
N TYR A 290 12.73 -10.71 11.79
CA TYR A 290 13.02 -9.37 11.28
C TYR A 290 14.40 -9.34 10.63
N ARG A 291 14.48 -8.82 9.39
CA ARG A 291 15.74 -8.59 8.67
C ARG A 291 15.84 -7.13 8.24
N GLY A 292 16.79 -6.41 8.80
CA GLY A 292 17.07 -5.02 8.45
C GLY A 292 18.37 -4.88 7.68
N LEU A 293 18.39 -3.99 6.69
CA LEU A 293 19.61 -3.58 5.99
C LEU A 293 19.70 -2.05 5.95
N VAL A 294 20.79 -1.52 6.45
CA VAL A 294 21.17 -0.13 6.21
C VAL A 294 22.46 -0.14 5.41
N ARG A 295 22.42 0.38 4.20
CA ARG A 295 23.60 0.50 3.33
C ARG A 295 23.89 1.97 3.06
N VAL A 296 25.12 2.39 3.29
CA VAL A 296 25.59 3.75 3.00
C VAL A 296 26.59 3.68 1.86
N SER A 297 26.34 4.45 0.79
CA SER A 297 27.31 4.59 -0.30
C SER A 297 28.55 5.35 0.18
N PRO A 298 29.76 5.04 -0.32
CA PRO A 298 30.96 5.80 -0.01
C PRO A 298 30.86 7.30 -0.32
N THR A 299 29.95 7.72 -1.19
CA THR A 299 29.73 9.11 -1.58
C THR A 299 28.63 9.81 -0.78
N ALA A 300 27.97 9.09 0.11
CA ALA A 300 26.84 9.61 0.91
C ALA A 300 27.34 10.15 2.26
N ASP A 301 27.98 11.30 2.25
CA ASP A 301 28.47 11.95 3.48
C ASP A 301 27.31 12.44 4.38
N GLY A 302 27.54 12.48 5.70
CA GLY A 302 26.63 13.08 6.67
C GLY A 302 25.33 12.29 6.90
N VAL A 303 25.29 11.01 6.53
CA VAL A 303 24.14 10.12 6.74
C VAL A 303 23.89 9.89 8.23
N ARG A 304 22.62 9.79 8.59
CA ARG A 304 22.18 9.40 9.94
C ARG A 304 21.13 8.29 9.86
N ASN A 305 21.29 7.26 10.69
CA ASN A 305 20.31 6.19 10.85
C ASN A 305 19.99 6.02 12.33
N PHE A 306 18.71 5.75 12.62
CA PHE A 306 18.22 5.25 13.90
C PHE A 306 17.47 3.94 13.66
N THR A 307 17.79 2.89 14.42
CA THR A 307 17.14 1.59 14.33
C THR A 307 16.83 1.06 15.74
N GLN A 308 15.57 0.66 15.95
CA GLN A 308 15.09 0.06 17.19
C GLN A 308 14.24 -1.17 16.90
#